data_23f0a2713c12d23128acb04ef1a6a419
#
_entry.id   23f0a2713c12d23128acb04ef1a6a419
#
_cell.length_a   1.000
_cell.length_b   1.000
_cell.length_c   1.000
_cell.angle_alpha   90.00
_cell.angle_beta   90.00
_cell.angle_gamma   90.00
#
_symmetry.space_group_name_H-M   'P 1'
#
loop_
_entity.id
_entity.type
_entity.pdbx_description
1 polymer ?
#
loop_
_entity_poly.entity_id
_entity_poly.type
_entity_poly.pdbx_seq_one_letter_code
_entity_poly.pdbx_strand_id
1 'polypeptide(L)'
;MAIKAAGGNPPTNSLSFSEIENEFGQNVKRSLGDYRMNDLNIGALTEVSLSRDGCGISANSDIPVDNQEIKFSDFFNAKQNIIIDLHTANQNRVNAKNDKFNQSNPSGNFAVIGGSTGTNGPKPSNTNGKKVIIHVTKLIGSAQGNVNNVALRTGTWNTGTEVLVEVDGGTVIGAGGNGGNGVESGTGQPGGSGTSALGIDYDDTDIQTAEGGAIICGFGGGGAGGGGETKKEGNWRGAGRGPEVKAGGGGVGGGQGLPGGSGGTSPEGRNGTAGDHEQPGVGGEGAEVTSRGDATINGGTGGEGGHTGDTSADTGQNGFLSGSSHEDPSTSGGGGGGANGAAIRKGSGISFNLIGSPNITGDTNATGVS
;
A
#
# COMPACT_ATOMS: atom_id res chain seq x y z
N MET A 1 -15.41 -8.71 -26.20
CA MET A 1 -16.53 -9.70 -26.17
C MET A 1 -15.88 -11.06 -26.24
N ALA A 2 -16.14 -11.96 -25.31
CA ALA A 2 -15.55 -13.30 -25.36
C ALA A 2 -16.02 -14.05 -26.63
N ILE A 3 -15.19 -14.94 -27.14
CA ILE A 3 -15.56 -15.77 -28.26
C ILE A 3 -16.75 -16.68 -27.82
N LYS A 4 -17.69 -16.87 -28.71
CA LYS A 4 -18.91 -17.67 -28.44
C LYS A 4 -18.60 -19.09 -27.93
N ALA A 5 -19.53 -19.63 -27.16
CA ALA A 5 -19.46 -21.00 -26.68
C ALA A 5 -19.59 -22.01 -27.83
N ALA A 6 -19.04 -23.22 -27.63
CA ALA A 6 -19.11 -24.31 -28.61
C ALA A 6 -20.55 -24.76 -28.95
N GLY A 7 -21.51 -24.56 -28.06
CA GLY A 7 -22.92 -24.94 -28.23
C GLY A 7 -23.23 -26.44 -28.03
N GLY A 8 -22.22 -27.27 -27.90
CA GLY A 8 -22.33 -28.72 -27.67
C GLY A 8 -21.05 -29.48 -27.91
N ASN A 9 -21.08 -30.78 -27.72
CA ASN A 9 -19.98 -31.68 -28.08
C ASN A 9 -20.52 -32.84 -28.96
N PRO A 10 -20.19 -32.90 -30.27
CA PRO A 10 -19.28 -31.99 -30.99
C PRO A 10 -19.83 -30.55 -31.08
N PRO A 11 -18.98 -29.55 -31.29
CA PRO A 11 -19.40 -28.14 -31.37
C PRO A 11 -20.48 -27.93 -32.45
N THR A 12 -21.60 -27.32 -32.08
CA THR A 12 -22.68 -27.02 -33.03
C THR A 12 -22.60 -25.59 -33.57
N ASN A 13 -21.85 -24.71 -32.90
CA ASN A 13 -21.56 -23.36 -33.39
C ASN A 13 -20.30 -23.37 -34.27
N SER A 14 -20.34 -22.63 -35.36
CA SER A 14 -19.16 -22.37 -36.18
C SER A 14 -18.37 -21.20 -35.61
N LEU A 15 -17.05 -21.28 -35.64
CA LEU A 15 -16.15 -20.20 -35.27
C LEU A 15 -15.33 -19.79 -36.53
N SER A 16 -15.27 -18.51 -36.79
CA SER A 16 -14.47 -17.95 -37.89
C SER A 16 -13.16 -17.38 -37.41
N PHE A 17 -12.17 -17.31 -38.27
CA PHE A 17 -10.90 -16.65 -37.99
C PHE A 17 -11.08 -15.19 -37.63
N SER A 18 -12.05 -14.51 -38.26
CA SER A 18 -12.37 -13.13 -37.98
C SER A 18 -12.90 -12.90 -36.54
N GLU A 19 -13.59 -13.88 -35.95
CA GLU A 19 -14.01 -13.78 -34.54
C GLU A 19 -12.81 -13.89 -33.59
N ILE A 20 -11.84 -14.73 -33.92
CA ILE A 20 -10.57 -14.85 -33.17
C ILE A 20 -9.78 -13.54 -33.29
N GLU A 21 -9.64 -13.01 -34.52
CA GLU A 21 -8.97 -11.73 -34.76
C GLU A 21 -9.64 -10.56 -34.03
N ASN A 22 -10.96 -10.52 -34.01
CA ASN A 22 -11.70 -9.46 -33.33
C ASN A 22 -11.54 -9.51 -31.80
N GLU A 23 -11.39 -10.70 -31.21
CA GLU A 23 -11.16 -10.83 -29.77
C GLU A 23 -9.71 -10.56 -29.40
N PHE A 24 -8.76 -11.16 -30.15
CA PHE A 24 -7.34 -11.11 -29.81
C PHE A 24 -6.54 -10.01 -30.54
N GLY A 25 -7.19 -9.26 -31.37
CA GLY A 25 -6.59 -8.13 -32.11
C GLY A 25 -6.19 -8.45 -33.53
N GLN A 26 -6.25 -7.41 -34.35
CA GLN A 26 -5.87 -7.46 -35.76
C GLN A 26 -4.75 -6.48 -36.02
N ASN A 27 -3.64 -6.91 -36.56
CA ASN A 27 -2.74 -5.95 -37.21
C ASN A 27 -2.07 -6.44 -38.48
N VAL A 28 -2.13 -7.71 -38.78
CA VAL A 28 -1.56 -8.32 -39.99
C VAL A 28 -2.31 -9.62 -40.25
N LYS A 29 -2.32 -10.08 -41.48
CA LYS A 29 -2.78 -11.43 -41.79
C LYS A 29 -1.98 -12.43 -40.97
N ARG A 30 -2.63 -13.11 -40.08
CA ARG A 30 -2.02 -14.02 -39.11
C ARG A 30 -2.43 -15.45 -39.42
N SER A 31 -1.58 -16.37 -39.06
CA SER A 31 -1.92 -17.78 -39.00
C SER A 31 -2.57 -18.13 -37.69
N LEU A 32 -3.30 -19.22 -37.61
CA LEU A 32 -3.86 -19.69 -36.33
C LEU A 32 -2.74 -19.99 -35.33
N GLY A 33 -1.56 -20.37 -35.79
CA GLY A 33 -0.37 -20.59 -34.99
C GLY A 33 0.11 -19.37 -34.20
N ASP A 34 -0.12 -18.18 -34.72
CA ASP A 34 0.29 -16.91 -34.03
C ASP A 34 -0.49 -16.63 -32.77
N TYR A 35 -1.56 -17.37 -32.50
CA TYR A 35 -2.38 -17.28 -31.30
C TYR A 35 -2.07 -18.36 -30.27
N ARG A 36 -0.96 -19.11 -30.43
CA ARG A 36 -0.50 -20.03 -29.39
C ARG A 36 -0.15 -19.30 -28.10
N MET A 37 -0.28 -20.02 -27.04
CA MET A 37 -0.11 -19.46 -25.70
C MET A 37 1.30 -18.89 -25.46
N ASN A 38 2.38 -19.47 -25.98
CA ASN A 38 3.73 -18.94 -25.82
C ASN A 38 4.08 -17.87 -26.86
N ASP A 39 3.48 -17.92 -28.04
CA ASP A 39 3.63 -16.85 -29.05
C ASP A 39 2.88 -15.59 -28.66
N LEU A 40 1.92 -15.75 -27.79
CA LEU A 40 1.28 -14.68 -27.07
C LEU A 40 2.16 -14.18 -25.91
N ASN A 41 3.34 -14.73 -25.74
CA ASN A 41 4.29 -14.29 -24.75
C ASN A 41 4.83 -12.91 -25.12
N ILE A 42 4.57 -12.00 -24.26
CA ILE A 42 4.97 -10.62 -24.40
C ILE A 42 6.38 -10.53 -23.86
N GLY A 43 7.36 -10.53 -24.75
CA GLY A 43 8.77 -10.57 -24.41
C GLY A 43 9.33 -9.42 -23.61
N ALA A 44 8.57 -8.34 -23.43
CA ALA A 44 8.79 -7.29 -22.46
C ALA A 44 7.40 -6.87 -21.98
N LEU A 45 6.97 -7.34 -20.84
CA LEU A 45 5.76 -6.88 -20.20
C LEU A 45 5.87 -5.38 -20.02
N THR A 46 4.99 -4.66 -20.68
CA THR A 46 4.78 -3.25 -20.46
C THR A 46 3.79 -3.10 -19.34
N GLU A 47 3.73 -1.94 -18.69
CA GLU A 47 2.81 -1.72 -17.57
C GLU A 47 1.34 -2.01 -17.90
N VAL A 48 0.98 -2.08 -19.18
CA VAL A 48 -0.32 -2.60 -19.64
C VAL A 48 -0.09 -3.51 -20.82
N SER A 49 -0.41 -4.77 -20.69
CA SER A 49 -0.35 -5.69 -21.79
C SER A 49 -1.66 -6.44 -21.99
N LEU A 50 -1.91 -6.79 -23.23
CA LEU A 50 -3.01 -7.65 -23.62
C LEU A 50 -2.43 -9.04 -23.76
N SER A 51 -2.60 -9.84 -22.73
CA SER A 51 -2.11 -11.21 -22.73
C SER A 51 -3.21 -12.14 -22.31
N ARG A 52 -2.94 -13.34 -22.53
CA ARG A 52 -3.75 -14.39 -22.08
C ARG A 52 -3.21 -14.82 -20.75
N ASP A 53 -2.72 -15.13 -20.08
CA ASP A 53 -2.37 -15.88 -18.89
C ASP A 53 -0.87 -15.86 -18.58
N GLY A 54 -0.41 -14.68 -18.31
CA GLY A 54 0.96 -14.53 -17.80
C GLY A 54 1.08 -14.67 -16.29
N CYS A 55 -0.06 -14.72 -15.59
CA CYS A 55 -0.11 -14.60 -14.14
C CYS A 55 -0.64 -15.87 -13.45
N GLY A 56 -0.45 -17.02 -14.03
CA GLY A 56 -0.86 -18.29 -13.44
C GLY A 56 -2.37 -18.56 -13.42
N ILE A 57 -3.18 -17.68 -14.00
CA ILE A 57 -4.65 -17.81 -14.03
C ILE A 57 -5.11 -18.15 -15.44
N SER A 58 -5.46 -19.38 -15.63
CA SER A 58 -5.89 -19.91 -16.91
C SER A 58 -7.30 -19.43 -17.27
N ALA A 59 -7.39 -18.36 -18.08
CA ALA A 59 -8.65 -17.96 -18.70
C ALA A 59 -8.88 -18.63 -20.06
N ASN A 60 -7.83 -19.14 -20.70
CA ASN A 60 -7.84 -19.71 -22.05
C ASN A 60 -7.07 -21.03 -22.09
N SER A 61 -7.31 -21.92 -21.14
CA SER A 61 -6.58 -23.17 -20.94
C SER A 61 -6.64 -24.12 -22.14
N ASP A 62 -7.64 -23.97 -23.00
CA ASP A 62 -7.81 -24.82 -24.17
C ASP A 62 -6.96 -24.38 -25.37
N ILE A 63 -6.42 -23.17 -25.35
CA ILE A 63 -5.50 -22.70 -26.39
C ILE A 63 -4.13 -23.30 -26.13
N PRO A 64 -3.59 -24.11 -27.05
CA PRO A 64 -2.36 -24.86 -26.80
C PRO A 64 -1.10 -23.99 -26.74
N VAL A 65 -0.11 -24.49 -26.03
CA VAL A 65 1.25 -23.94 -26.00
C VAL A 65 2.01 -24.31 -27.27
N ASP A 66 3.27 -23.87 -27.41
CA ASP A 66 4.16 -24.17 -28.52
C ASP A 66 4.21 -25.65 -28.85
N ASN A 67 4.41 -25.94 -30.13
CA ASN A 67 4.57 -27.29 -30.72
C ASN A 67 3.36 -28.23 -30.54
N GLN A 68 2.23 -27.75 -30.06
CA GLN A 68 0.98 -28.50 -30.03
C GLN A 68 0.12 -28.17 -31.26
N GLU A 69 -0.72 -29.11 -31.67
CA GLU A 69 -1.72 -28.82 -32.70
C GLU A 69 -2.69 -27.76 -32.19
N ILE A 70 -3.01 -26.74 -32.98
CA ILE A 70 -3.97 -25.69 -32.67
C ILE A 70 -5.16 -25.78 -33.62
N LYS A 71 -6.36 -25.77 -33.07
CA LYS A 71 -7.65 -25.88 -33.76
C LYS A 71 -8.55 -24.69 -33.47
N PHE A 72 -9.47 -24.41 -34.37
CA PHE A 72 -10.51 -23.42 -34.12
C PHE A 72 -11.33 -23.74 -32.88
N SER A 73 -11.53 -25.02 -32.56
CA SER A 73 -12.25 -25.47 -31.38
C SER A 73 -11.60 -24.99 -30.05
N ASP A 74 -10.31 -24.78 -30.06
CA ASP A 74 -9.55 -24.39 -28.86
C ASP A 74 -9.84 -22.95 -28.43
N PHE A 75 -10.45 -22.18 -29.33
CA PHE A 75 -10.81 -20.79 -29.07
C PHE A 75 -12.25 -20.59 -28.58
N PHE A 76 -13.08 -21.63 -28.51
CA PHE A 76 -14.40 -21.43 -27.92
C PHE A 76 -14.31 -20.99 -26.46
N ASN A 77 -15.12 -20.01 -26.09
CA ASN A 77 -15.08 -19.32 -24.79
C ASN A 77 -13.78 -18.58 -24.48
N ALA A 78 -12.82 -18.56 -25.39
CA ALA A 78 -11.59 -17.80 -25.19
C ALA A 78 -11.89 -16.29 -25.10
N LYS A 79 -11.14 -15.60 -24.26
CA LYS A 79 -11.24 -14.16 -24.10
C LYS A 79 -9.86 -13.54 -23.92
N GLN A 80 -9.75 -12.31 -24.39
CA GLN A 80 -8.54 -11.53 -24.20
C GLN A 80 -8.45 -11.08 -22.74
N ASN A 81 -7.36 -11.42 -22.07
CA ASN A 81 -7.03 -10.85 -20.77
C ASN A 81 -6.28 -9.54 -20.94
N ILE A 82 -6.51 -8.63 -20.02
CA ILE A 82 -5.79 -7.37 -19.91
C ILE A 82 -4.90 -7.47 -18.68
N ILE A 83 -3.60 -7.40 -18.89
CA ILE A 83 -2.64 -7.39 -17.79
C ILE A 83 -2.12 -5.98 -17.59
N ILE A 84 -2.24 -5.48 -16.38
CA ILE A 84 -1.62 -4.25 -15.92
C ILE A 84 -0.44 -4.68 -15.04
N ASP A 85 0.74 -4.72 -15.64
CA ASP A 85 1.94 -5.21 -14.96
C ASP A 85 2.70 -4.07 -14.29
N LEU A 86 2.62 -4.04 -12.96
CA LEU A 86 3.25 -3.04 -12.12
C LEU A 86 4.65 -3.53 -11.68
N HIS A 87 5.57 -3.53 -12.64
CA HIS A 87 6.95 -4.02 -12.48
C HIS A 87 7.98 -2.92 -12.21
N THR A 88 7.58 -1.65 -12.22
CA THR A 88 8.47 -0.53 -11.88
C THR A 88 8.54 -0.38 -10.37
N ALA A 89 9.75 -0.36 -9.81
CA ALA A 89 9.96 -0.19 -8.38
C ALA A 89 9.58 1.24 -7.92
N ASN A 90 9.16 1.34 -6.66
CA ASN A 90 8.90 2.61 -5.98
C ASN A 90 7.77 3.46 -6.61
N GLN A 91 6.79 2.84 -7.23
CA GLN A 91 5.57 3.52 -7.62
C GLN A 91 4.78 3.94 -6.36
N ASN A 92 4.05 5.03 -6.48
CA ASN A 92 3.30 5.59 -5.36
C ASN A 92 1.89 5.99 -5.81
N ARG A 93 0.87 5.61 -5.04
CA ARG A 93 -0.55 5.93 -5.28
C ARG A 93 -1.03 5.61 -6.71
N VAL A 94 -0.83 4.39 -7.13
CA VAL A 94 -1.22 3.92 -8.47
C VAL A 94 -2.72 3.66 -8.53
N ASN A 95 -3.42 4.26 -9.49
CA ASN A 95 -4.77 3.84 -9.89
C ASN A 95 -4.67 3.03 -11.18
N ALA A 96 -4.87 1.72 -11.10
CA ALA A 96 -4.69 0.81 -12.22
C ALA A 96 -5.54 1.18 -13.44
N LYS A 97 -6.79 1.59 -13.24
CA LYS A 97 -7.68 2.02 -14.32
C LYS A 97 -7.29 3.37 -14.90
N ASN A 98 -7.08 4.37 -14.06
CA ASN A 98 -6.90 5.76 -14.52
C ASN A 98 -5.47 6.04 -14.96
N ASP A 99 -4.48 5.59 -14.18
CA ASP A 99 -3.08 5.94 -14.41
C ASP A 99 -2.42 5.03 -15.43
N LYS A 100 -2.91 3.80 -15.58
CA LYS A 100 -2.31 2.81 -16.47
C LYS A 100 -3.19 2.53 -17.69
N PHE A 101 -4.42 2.10 -17.49
CA PHE A 101 -5.29 1.69 -18.59
C PHE A 101 -5.89 2.86 -19.40
N ASN A 102 -6.33 3.95 -18.74
CA ASN A 102 -6.99 5.06 -19.40
C ASN A 102 -6.06 6.07 -20.06
N GLN A 103 -4.76 6.02 -19.80
CA GLN A 103 -3.84 6.96 -20.46
C GLN A 103 -3.91 6.83 -21.97
N SER A 104 -4.02 7.97 -22.65
CA SER A 104 -4.13 8.06 -24.12
C SER A 104 -2.83 7.64 -24.83
N ASN A 105 -1.74 7.62 -24.09
CA ASN A 105 -0.46 7.11 -24.55
C ASN A 105 0.26 6.52 -23.35
N PRO A 106 -0.11 5.32 -22.89
CA PRO A 106 0.70 4.62 -21.91
C PRO A 106 2.02 4.35 -22.59
N SER A 107 3.01 5.21 -22.35
CA SER A 107 4.38 5.22 -22.90
C SER A 107 4.69 4.00 -23.81
N GLY A 108 4.01 3.97 -24.92
CA GLY A 108 4.31 3.14 -26.06
C GLY A 108 3.80 1.72 -26.11
N ASN A 109 3.07 1.16 -25.14
CA ASN A 109 2.95 -0.29 -25.23
C ASN A 109 1.67 -0.86 -24.62
N PHE A 110 0.65 -0.97 -25.45
CA PHE A 110 -0.24 -2.12 -25.37
C PHE A 110 0.40 -3.26 -26.16
N ALA A 111 0.89 -4.28 -25.52
CA ALA A 111 1.29 -5.47 -26.23
C ALA A 111 0.04 -6.13 -26.79
N VAL A 112 -0.03 -6.24 -28.07
CA VAL A 112 -0.95 -7.15 -28.72
C VAL A 112 -0.35 -8.52 -28.70
N ILE A 113 -1.14 -9.33 -28.23
CA ILE A 113 -1.03 -10.76 -28.31
C ILE A 113 -0.87 -11.20 -29.75
N GLY A 114 0.22 -11.85 -30.02
CA GLY A 114 0.49 -12.54 -31.26
C GLY A 114 1.37 -11.77 -32.22
N GLY A 115 2.58 -12.16 -32.28
CA GLY A 115 3.58 -11.75 -33.26
C GLY A 115 4.94 -11.54 -32.67
N SER A 116 5.93 -12.10 -33.31
CA SER A 116 7.35 -12.13 -32.95
C SER A 116 8.02 -10.74 -32.87
N THR A 117 7.28 -9.67 -32.92
CA THR A 117 7.82 -8.29 -32.97
C THR A 117 6.92 -7.28 -32.28
N GLY A 118 6.47 -7.55 -31.09
CA GLY A 118 6.01 -6.52 -30.15
C GLY A 118 5.17 -5.36 -30.73
N THR A 119 4.26 -5.63 -31.65
CA THR A 119 3.34 -4.58 -32.12
C THR A 119 2.15 -4.52 -31.19
N ASN A 120 2.03 -3.38 -30.55
CA ASN A 120 0.92 -3.04 -29.67
C ASN A 120 -0.39 -3.02 -30.43
N GLY A 121 -1.38 -3.78 -29.99
CA GLY A 121 -2.72 -3.72 -30.53
C GLY A 121 -3.54 -2.59 -29.92
N PRO A 122 -4.66 -2.29 -30.54
CA PRO A 122 -5.53 -1.27 -30.02
C PRO A 122 -6.08 -1.68 -28.67
N LYS A 123 -6.01 -0.76 -27.71
CA LYS A 123 -6.69 -0.84 -26.43
C LYS A 123 -8.18 -1.15 -26.67
N PRO A 124 -8.76 -2.15 -26.00
CA PRO A 124 -10.18 -2.41 -26.12
C PRO A 124 -10.98 -1.17 -25.67
N SER A 125 -12.01 -0.83 -26.42
CA SER A 125 -12.88 0.31 -26.10
C SER A 125 -13.68 0.10 -24.81
N ASN A 126 -13.93 -1.16 -24.44
CA ASN A 126 -14.52 -1.54 -23.17
C ASN A 126 -13.94 -2.87 -22.68
N THR A 127 -14.15 -3.15 -21.40
CA THR A 127 -13.64 -4.34 -20.72
C THR A 127 -14.73 -5.36 -20.37
N ASN A 128 -15.97 -5.12 -20.81
CA ASN A 128 -17.08 -6.04 -20.56
C ASN A 128 -16.77 -7.45 -21.10
N GLY A 129 -16.95 -8.46 -20.27
CA GLY A 129 -16.65 -9.86 -20.57
C GLY A 129 -15.15 -10.19 -20.66
N LYS A 130 -14.28 -9.24 -20.31
CA LYS A 130 -12.83 -9.46 -20.26
C LYS A 130 -12.36 -9.61 -18.82
N LYS A 131 -11.21 -10.27 -18.65
CA LYS A 131 -10.50 -10.32 -17.37
C LYS A 131 -9.41 -9.27 -17.35
N VAL A 132 -9.37 -8.50 -16.28
CA VAL A 132 -8.32 -7.53 -15.97
C VAL A 132 -7.50 -8.07 -14.81
N ILE A 133 -6.22 -8.27 -15.02
CA ILE A 133 -5.27 -8.75 -14.01
C ILE A 133 -4.35 -7.58 -13.67
N ILE A 134 -4.41 -7.12 -12.43
CA ILE A 134 -3.50 -6.12 -11.87
C ILE A 134 -2.37 -6.89 -11.21
N HIS A 135 -1.27 -7.03 -11.93
CA HIS A 135 -0.13 -7.87 -11.55
C HIS A 135 0.96 -7.02 -10.91
N VAL A 136 1.28 -7.28 -9.65
CA VAL A 136 2.22 -6.49 -8.86
C VAL A 136 3.46 -7.32 -8.55
N THR A 137 4.58 -6.96 -9.19
CA THR A 137 5.87 -7.65 -9.00
C THR A 137 6.91 -6.79 -8.27
N LYS A 138 6.56 -5.57 -7.89
CA LYS A 138 7.46 -4.62 -7.22
C LYS A 138 6.77 -3.94 -6.06
N LEU A 139 7.55 -3.19 -5.32
CA LEU A 139 7.09 -2.42 -4.17
C LEU A 139 6.28 -1.20 -4.62
N ILE A 140 5.04 -1.06 -4.11
CA ILE A 140 4.15 0.07 -4.35
C ILE A 140 3.78 0.69 -3.00
N GLY A 141 4.06 1.99 -2.86
CA GLY A 141 3.78 2.76 -1.67
C GLY A 141 2.52 3.62 -1.74
N SER A 142 2.21 4.30 -0.65
CA SER A 142 1.12 5.26 -0.53
C SER A 142 1.66 6.68 -0.31
N ALA A 143 0.80 7.63 0.04
CA ALA A 143 1.18 8.96 0.48
C ALA A 143 0.70 9.18 1.92
N GLN A 144 1.52 9.85 2.72
CA GLN A 144 1.19 10.21 4.11
C GLN A 144 0.03 11.21 4.20
N GLY A 145 -0.45 11.45 5.39
CA GLY A 145 -1.33 12.56 5.76
C GLY A 145 -2.82 12.26 5.79
N ASN A 146 -3.30 11.21 5.13
CA ASN A 146 -4.70 10.80 5.22
C ASN A 146 -4.80 9.27 5.26
N VAL A 147 -5.44 8.74 6.31
CA VAL A 147 -5.61 7.29 6.50
C VAL A 147 -6.35 6.61 5.34
N ASN A 148 -7.14 7.37 4.58
CA ASN A 148 -7.87 6.88 3.42
C ASN A 148 -7.02 6.82 2.14
N ASN A 149 -5.80 7.39 2.14
CA ASN A 149 -4.86 7.20 1.04
C ASN A 149 -4.52 5.72 0.93
N VAL A 150 -4.45 5.24 -0.32
CA VAL A 150 -4.06 3.86 -0.61
C VAL A 150 -2.86 3.84 -1.55
N ALA A 151 -2.06 2.79 -1.47
CA ALA A 151 -0.91 2.60 -2.36
C ALA A 151 -1.36 2.21 -3.77
N LEU A 152 -2.29 1.27 -3.87
CA LEU A 152 -2.84 0.78 -5.13
C LEU A 152 -4.36 0.85 -5.11
N ARG A 153 -4.96 1.38 -6.18
CA ARG A 153 -6.41 1.34 -6.43
C ARG A 153 -6.71 0.48 -7.64
N THR A 154 -7.76 -0.34 -7.54
CA THR A 154 -8.24 -1.10 -8.70
C THR A 154 -8.83 -0.21 -9.77
N GLY A 155 -9.49 0.87 -9.38
CA GLY A 155 -10.29 1.72 -10.26
C GLY A 155 -11.65 1.09 -10.62
N THR A 156 -12.49 1.86 -11.32
CA THR A 156 -13.83 1.45 -11.71
C THR A 156 -13.85 0.93 -13.15
N TRP A 157 -14.30 -0.28 -13.37
CA TRP A 157 -14.29 -0.95 -14.68
C TRP A 157 -15.69 -1.01 -15.30
N ASN A 158 -15.78 -1.43 -16.55
CA ASN A 158 -17.08 -1.63 -17.20
C ASN A 158 -17.83 -2.81 -16.55
N THR A 159 -19.12 -2.74 -16.49
CA THR A 159 -19.96 -3.85 -15.97
C THR A 159 -19.63 -5.15 -16.70
N GLY A 160 -19.52 -6.25 -15.96
CA GLY A 160 -19.16 -7.58 -16.50
C GLY A 160 -17.66 -7.77 -16.74
N THR A 161 -16.80 -6.86 -16.30
CA THR A 161 -15.35 -7.10 -16.22
C THR A 161 -15.07 -7.99 -15.01
N GLU A 162 -14.21 -8.98 -15.18
CA GLU A 162 -13.62 -9.73 -14.07
C GLU A 162 -12.32 -9.03 -13.66
N VAL A 163 -12.15 -8.71 -12.38
CA VAL A 163 -10.95 -8.02 -11.89
C VAL A 163 -10.21 -8.90 -10.90
N LEU A 164 -8.91 -9.09 -11.13
CA LEU A 164 -8.02 -9.78 -10.22
C LEU A 164 -6.87 -8.87 -9.84
N VAL A 165 -6.57 -8.76 -8.55
CA VAL A 165 -5.32 -8.21 -8.03
C VAL A 165 -4.43 -9.37 -7.63
N GLU A 166 -3.32 -9.55 -8.34
CA GLU A 166 -2.31 -10.56 -8.04
C GLU A 166 -1.02 -9.88 -7.61
N VAL A 167 -0.63 -10.11 -6.37
CA VAL A 167 0.65 -9.63 -5.85
C VAL A 167 1.63 -10.80 -5.84
N ASP A 168 2.56 -10.79 -6.82
CA ASP A 168 3.46 -11.89 -7.12
C ASP A 168 4.92 -11.46 -6.90
N GLY A 169 5.49 -11.81 -5.77
CA GLY A 169 6.82 -11.37 -5.36
C GLY A 169 6.94 -9.87 -5.07
N GLY A 170 5.89 -9.09 -5.31
CA GLY A 170 5.81 -7.67 -5.01
C GLY A 170 5.23 -7.36 -3.63
N THR A 171 5.16 -6.08 -3.28
CA THR A 171 4.52 -5.63 -2.03
C THR A 171 3.70 -4.38 -2.28
N VAL A 172 2.46 -4.38 -1.82
CA VAL A 172 1.60 -3.19 -1.74
C VAL A 172 1.57 -2.75 -0.28
N ILE A 173 2.10 -1.56 0.04
CA ILE A 173 2.24 -1.11 1.43
C ILE A 173 1.74 0.31 1.63
N GLY A 174 1.02 0.55 2.73
CA GLY A 174 0.63 1.89 3.16
C GLY A 174 1.83 2.73 3.60
N ALA A 175 1.68 4.04 3.69
CA ALA A 175 2.69 4.93 4.26
C ALA A 175 2.65 4.90 5.78
N GLY A 176 3.80 4.98 6.42
CA GLY A 176 3.92 5.09 7.87
C GLY A 176 3.48 6.45 8.40
N GLY A 177 2.89 6.47 9.58
CA GLY A 177 2.55 7.70 10.30
C GLY A 177 3.77 8.39 10.88
N ASN A 178 3.77 9.71 10.90
CA ASN A 178 4.87 10.47 11.52
C ASN A 178 4.86 10.34 13.04
N GLY A 179 6.02 10.33 13.65
CA GLY A 179 6.17 10.38 15.08
C GLY A 179 5.73 11.73 15.64
N GLY A 180 5.17 11.74 16.86
CA GLY A 180 4.80 12.96 17.58
C GLY A 180 6.02 13.76 18.04
N ASN A 181 5.88 15.08 18.17
CA ASN A 181 6.96 15.94 18.68
C ASN A 181 6.90 16.02 20.21
N GLY A 182 8.04 15.93 20.85
CA GLY A 182 8.22 16.22 22.25
C GLY A 182 7.92 17.70 22.55
N VAL A 183 7.57 18.00 23.81
CA VAL A 183 7.24 19.33 24.28
C VAL A 183 8.07 19.69 25.51
N GLU A 184 8.40 20.97 25.67
CA GLU A 184 9.14 21.44 26.87
C GLU A 184 8.29 21.30 28.15
N SER A 185 6.98 21.54 28.05
CA SER A 185 6.04 21.39 29.14
C SER A 185 4.69 20.95 28.57
N GLY A 186 3.95 20.18 29.34
CA GLY A 186 2.65 19.65 28.91
C GLY A 186 2.72 18.25 28.28
N THR A 187 1.58 17.78 27.81
CA THR A 187 1.43 16.45 27.21
C THR A 187 2.15 16.36 25.86
N GLY A 188 2.92 15.30 25.64
CA GLY A 188 3.55 15.03 24.37
C GLY A 188 2.55 14.93 23.20
N GLN A 189 2.97 15.25 21.99
CA GLN A 189 2.08 15.18 20.83
C GLN A 189 1.80 13.72 20.46
N PRO A 190 0.59 13.41 19.97
CA PRO A 190 0.28 12.09 19.47
C PRO A 190 1.03 11.80 18.15
N GLY A 191 1.27 10.54 17.89
CA GLY A 191 1.77 10.09 16.59
C GLY A 191 0.72 10.21 15.50
N GLY A 192 1.17 10.35 14.27
CA GLY A 192 0.32 10.33 13.07
C GLY A 192 -0.16 8.93 12.74
N SER A 193 -1.30 8.81 12.09
CA SER A 193 -1.80 7.52 11.62
C SER A 193 -1.09 7.07 10.34
N GLY A 194 -0.89 5.76 10.21
CA GLY A 194 -0.50 5.13 8.96
C GLY A 194 -1.62 5.18 7.91
N THR A 195 -1.29 4.91 6.66
CA THR A 195 -2.23 4.90 5.55
C THR A 195 -2.51 3.48 5.05
N SER A 196 -3.42 3.32 4.10
CA SER A 196 -3.87 2.01 3.66
C SER A 196 -3.07 1.49 2.45
N ALA A 197 -3.06 0.18 2.23
CA ALA A 197 -2.35 -0.43 1.12
C ALA A 197 -3.21 -0.53 -0.14
N LEU A 198 -4.24 -1.38 -0.16
CA LEU A 198 -5.05 -1.67 -1.33
C LEU A 198 -6.44 -1.03 -1.22
N GLY A 199 -6.84 -0.32 -2.27
CA GLY A 199 -8.17 0.25 -2.42
C GLY A 199 -8.98 -0.47 -3.49
N ILE A 200 -10.15 -0.99 -3.13
CA ILE A 200 -11.06 -1.69 -4.03
C ILE A 200 -12.20 -0.76 -4.42
N ASP A 201 -12.25 -0.41 -5.70
CA ASP A 201 -13.27 0.47 -6.28
C ASP A 201 -14.27 -0.28 -7.18
N TYR A 202 -14.08 -1.57 -7.40
CA TYR A 202 -14.89 -2.40 -8.29
C TYR A 202 -15.37 -3.66 -7.58
N ASP A 203 -16.66 -3.95 -7.72
CA ASP A 203 -17.33 -5.05 -7.05
C ASP A 203 -16.85 -6.42 -7.54
N ASP A 204 -16.91 -7.43 -6.70
CA ASP A 204 -16.45 -8.80 -6.97
C ASP A 204 -14.98 -8.89 -7.45
N THR A 205 -14.13 -7.98 -6.98
CA THR A 205 -12.69 -8.05 -7.23
C THR A 205 -12.06 -9.24 -6.49
N ASP A 206 -11.35 -10.07 -7.21
CA ASP A 206 -10.56 -11.16 -6.65
C ASP A 206 -9.17 -10.66 -6.22
N ILE A 207 -8.65 -11.17 -5.11
CA ILE A 207 -7.33 -10.80 -4.56
C ILE A 207 -6.55 -12.06 -4.20
N GLN A 208 -5.32 -12.16 -4.70
CA GLN A 208 -4.39 -13.22 -4.30
C GLN A 208 -2.97 -12.70 -4.13
N THR A 209 -2.17 -13.43 -3.37
CA THR A 209 -0.71 -13.24 -3.28
C THR A 209 0.00 -14.53 -3.67
N ALA A 210 1.11 -14.42 -4.40
CA ALA A 210 1.93 -15.53 -4.85
C ALA A 210 3.42 -15.21 -4.62
N GLU A 211 4.27 -16.21 -4.59
CA GLU A 211 5.73 -16.11 -4.56
C GLU A 211 6.33 -15.12 -3.54
N GLY A 212 5.73 -15.01 -2.36
CA GLY A 212 6.17 -14.08 -1.32
C GLY A 212 5.59 -12.67 -1.44
N GLY A 213 4.64 -12.46 -2.36
CA GLY A 213 3.88 -11.21 -2.45
C GLY A 213 3.14 -10.87 -1.15
N ALA A 214 2.98 -9.57 -0.84
CA ALA A 214 2.34 -9.12 0.39
C ALA A 214 1.51 -7.85 0.21
N ILE A 215 0.45 -7.71 1.02
CA ILE A 215 -0.36 -6.49 1.16
C ILE A 215 -0.29 -6.07 2.62
N ILE A 216 0.31 -4.91 2.90
CA ILE A 216 0.67 -4.48 4.26
C ILE A 216 0.12 -3.07 4.51
N CYS A 217 -0.63 -2.87 5.59
CA CYS A 217 -1.03 -1.51 6.00
C CYS A 217 0.19 -0.64 6.32
N GLY A 218 0.04 0.66 6.29
CA GLY A 218 0.99 1.58 6.91
C GLY A 218 0.74 1.63 8.41
N PHE A 219 1.79 1.64 9.22
CA PHE A 219 1.70 1.63 10.67
C PHE A 219 1.76 3.05 11.24
N GLY A 220 1.13 3.25 12.40
CA GLY A 220 1.12 4.55 13.06
C GLY A 220 2.50 4.99 13.54
N GLY A 221 2.73 6.27 13.69
CA GLY A 221 3.88 6.81 14.43
C GLY A 221 3.66 6.75 15.93
N GLY A 222 4.72 6.61 16.70
CA GLY A 222 4.63 6.58 18.17
C GLY A 222 4.18 7.92 18.77
N GLY A 223 3.75 7.92 20.03
CA GLY A 223 3.40 9.12 20.78
C GLY A 223 4.60 9.74 21.50
N ALA A 224 4.71 11.07 21.53
CA ALA A 224 5.84 11.77 22.11
C ALA A 224 5.87 11.69 23.63
N GLY A 225 7.05 11.77 24.21
CA GLY A 225 7.24 11.91 25.66
C GLY A 225 6.67 13.22 26.19
N GLY A 226 6.09 13.18 27.39
CA GLY A 226 5.63 14.37 28.10
C GLY A 226 6.79 15.20 28.65
N GLY A 227 6.61 16.53 28.72
CA GLY A 227 7.55 17.43 29.36
C GLY A 227 7.44 17.42 30.89
N GLY A 228 8.53 17.76 31.57
CA GLY A 228 8.57 18.03 33.01
C GLY A 228 8.90 19.49 33.26
N GLU A 229 8.28 20.10 34.24
CA GLU A 229 8.49 21.50 34.63
C GLU A 229 8.55 21.63 36.15
N THR A 230 9.47 22.46 36.69
CA THR A 230 9.43 22.89 38.06
C THR A 230 9.35 24.42 38.16
N LYS A 231 8.50 24.89 39.07
CA LYS A 231 8.42 26.31 39.45
C LYS A 231 8.96 26.47 40.84
N LYS A 232 9.97 27.29 40.99
CA LYS A 232 10.49 27.67 42.30
C LYS A 232 9.57 28.72 42.94
N GLU A 233 8.79 28.31 43.93
CA GLU A 233 8.10 29.31 44.76
C GLU A 233 9.11 30.10 45.57
N GLY A 234 9.31 31.36 45.19
CA GLY A 234 10.10 32.29 45.94
C GLY A 234 9.40 32.69 47.22
N ASN A 235 9.68 32.01 48.32
CA ASN A 235 9.04 32.27 49.61
C ASN A 235 9.96 33.04 50.59
N TRP A 236 10.77 33.99 50.09
CA TRP A 236 11.50 34.92 50.96
C TRP A 236 11.49 36.34 50.43
N ARG A 237 11.18 37.27 51.30
CA ARG A 237 11.09 38.72 51.06
C ARG A 237 12.17 39.24 50.10
N GLY A 238 11.80 39.57 48.88
CA GLY A 238 12.65 40.27 47.92
C GLY A 238 13.48 39.44 46.95
N ALA A 239 13.45 38.11 46.99
CA ALA A 239 14.04 37.27 45.97
C ALA A 239 13.04 37.05 44.84
N GLY A 240 13.37 37.48 43.62
CA GLY A 240 12.55 37.19 42.44
C GLY A 240 12.33 35.70 42.26
N ARG A 241 11.26 35.32 41.55
CA ARG A 241 11.01 33.93 41.14
C ARG A 241 12.32 33.32 40.59
N GLY A 242 12.73 32.18 41.14
CA GLY A 242 13.85 31.43 40.59
C GLY A 242 13.56 31.04 39.13
N PRO A 243 14.58 30.75 38.35
CA PRO A 243 14.39 30.35 36.97
C PRO A 243 13.50 29.08 36.92
N GLU A 244 12.52 29.10 36.07
CA GLU A 244 11.74 27.93 35.65
C GLU A 244 12.68 26.96 34.96
N VAL A 245 12.67 25.69 35.39
CA VAL A 245 13.50 24.64 34.80
C VAL A 245 12.56 23.68 34.09
N LYS A 246 12.81 23.44 32.83
CA LYS A 246 12.03 22.57 31.97
C LYS A 246 12.88 21.42 31.43
N ALA A 247 12.31 20.26 31.29
CA ALA A 247 12.91 19.10 30.65
C ALA A 247 12.00 18.67 29.51
N GLY A 248 12.47 18.81 28.29
CA GLY A 248 11.71 18.46 27.09
C GLY A 248 11.52 16.96 26.95
N GLY A 249 10.33 16.54 26.53
CA GLY A 249 10.04 15.16 26.16
C GLY A 249 10.77 14.72 24.91
N GLY A 250 11.12 13.44 24.81
CA GLY A 250 11.77 12.85 23.63
C GLY A 250 10.87 12.85 22.40
N GLY A 251 11.47 12.99 21.23
CA GLY A 251 10.80 12.79 19.95
C GLY A 251 10.55 11.30 19.70
N VAL A 252 9.73 10.98 18.71
CA VAL A 252 9.14 9.65 18.54
C VAL A 252 9.58 8.99 17.25
N GLY A 253 9.59 7.67 17.22
CA GLY A 253 9.81 6.88 16.01
C GLY A 253 8.66 7.01 15.01
N GLY A 254 8.97 7.10 13.73
CA GLY A 254 7.99 7.02 12.65
C GLY A 254 7.51 5.58 12.43
N GLY A 255 6.29 5.40 11.99
CA GLY A 255 5.71 4.09 11.69
C GLY A 255 6.34 3.45 10.44
N GLN A 256 6.31 2.11 10.39
CA GLN A 256 6.70 1.34 9.21
C GLN A 256 5.76 1.61 8.03
N GLY A 257 6.31 1.72 6.81
CA GLY A 257 5.53 1.95 5.60
C GLY A 257 6.37 2.50 4.45
N LEU A 258 5.73 2.78 3.31
CA LEU A 258 6.39 3.41 2.16
C LEU A 258 5.57 4.62 1.66
N PRO A 259 6.08 5.86 1.81
CA PRO A 259 7.26 6.19 2.62
C PRO A 259 7.06 5.84 4.10
N GLY A 260 8.14 5.56 4.79
CA GLY A 260 8.11 5.42 6.24
C GLY A 260 7.78 6.76 6.92
N GLY A 261 7.24 6.69 8.14
CA GLY A 261 6.96 7.87 8.94
C GLY A 261 8.24 8.61 9.33
N SER A 262 8.24 9.94 9.34
CA SER A 262 9.35 10.72 9.88
C SER A 262 9.40 10.59 11.41
N GLY A 263 10.59 10.62 11.98
CA GLY A 263 10.76 10.75 13.42
C GLY A 263 10.30 12.11 13.92
N GLY A 264 9.75 12.17 15.13
CA GLY A 264 9.40 13.41 15.81
C GLY A 264 10.61 14.12 16.38
N THR A 265 10.50 15.43 16.57
CA THR A 265 11.54 16.27 17.16
C THR A 265 11.38 16.38 18.67
N SER A 266 12.48 16.64 19.36
CA SER A 266 12.51 17.02 20.77
C SER A 266 13.11 18.41 20.93
N PRO A 267 12.55 19.29 21.79
CA PRO A 267 13.14 20.61 22.03
C PRO A 267 14.52 20.55 22.68
N GLU A 268 14.74 19.63 23.61
CA GLU A 268 15.97 19.51 24.40
C GLU A 268 16.46 18.07 24.57
N GLY A 269 15.59 17.08 24.32
CA GLY A 269 15.93 15.66 24.34
C GLY A 269 16.44 15.16 22.98
N ARG A 270 16.38 13.86 22.77
CA ARG A 270 16.76 13.23 21.49
C ARG A 270 15.57 13.14 20.57
N ASN A 271 15.78 13.45 19.29
CA ASN A 271 14.80 13.21 18.25
C ASN A 271 14.58 11.69 18.05
N GLY A 272 13.37 11.32 17.67
CA GLY A 272 13.11 9.97 17.17
C GLY A 272 13.68 9.79 15.77
N THR A 273 13.76 8.54 15.32
CA THR A 273 14.21 8.20 13.98
C THR A 273 13.04 7.95 13.03
N ALA A 274 13.27 8.09 11.73
CA ALA A 274 12.28 7.71 10.73
C ALA A 274 12.14 6.18 10.66
N GLY A 275 10.93 5.71 10.34
CA GLY A 275 10.70 4.34 9.90
C GLY A 275 11.00 4.18 8.41
N ASP A 276 10.97 2.95 7.92
CA ASP A 276 11.04 2.60 6.50
C ASP A 276 10.04 1.47 6.18
N HIS A 277 10.18 0.82 5.04
CA HIS A 277 9.26 -0.26 4.65
C HIS A 277 9.54 -1.60 5.35
N GLU A 278 10.68 -1.73 6.04
CA GLU A 278 11.08 -2.94 6.74
C GLU A 278 10.96 -2.78 8.27
N GLN A 279 11.20 -1.57 8.79
CA GLN A 279 11.29 -1.33 10.22
C GLN A 279 10.64 -0.01 10.65
N PRO A 280 10.11 0.05 11.88
CA PRO A 280 9.68 1.31 12.49
C PRO A 280 10.89 2.15 12.92
N GLY A 281 10.66 3.43 13.12
CA GLY A 281 11.62 4.31 13.76
C GLY A 281 11.60 4.14 15.29
N VAL A 282 12.72 4.39 15.92
CA VAL A 282 12.90 4.29 17.39
C VAL A 282 12.62 5.63 18.05
N GLY A 283 12.00 5.62 19.22
CA GLY A 283 11.78 6.80 20.04
C GLY A 283 13.08 7.37 20.64
N GLY A 284 13.14 8.71 20.77
CA GLY A 284 14.24 9.41 21.41
C GLY A 284 14.03 9.57 22.92
N GLU A 285 15.10 9.66 23.67
CA GLU A 285 15.08 9.91 25.11
C GLU A 285 14.68 11.37 25.40
N GLY A 286 13.95 11.60 26.49
CA GLY A 286 13.70 12.93 26.99
C GLY A 286 14.95 13.60 27.58
N ALA A 287 14.91 14.91 27.71
CA ALA A 287 15.98 15.66 28.38
C ALA A 287 16.00 15.36 29.89
N GLU A 288 17.20 15.38 30.46
CA GLU A 288 17.42 15.35 31.89
C GLU A 288 18.01 16.70 32.33
N VAL A 289 17.36 17.35 33.28
CA VAL A 289 17.82 18.62 33.82
C VAL A 289 17.85 18.54 35.35
N THR A 290 19.00 18.82 35.93
CA THR A 290 19.18 18.88 37.38
C THR A 290 18.98 20.30 37.87
N SER A 291 18.04 20.52 38.76
CA SER A 291 17.86 21.81 39.42
C SER A 291 18.90 22.04 40.53
N ARG A 292 19.10 23.31 40.93
CA ARG A 292 20.09 23.69 41.98
C ARG A 292 19.77 23.08 43.36
N GLY A 293 18.75 22.27 43.53
CA GLY A 293 18.33 21.70 44.80
C GLY A 293 18.31 20.18 44.83
N ASP A 294 19.17 19.50 44.05
CA ASP A 294 19.29 18.06 43.95
C ASP A 294 18.07 17.31 43.36
N ALA A 295 17.08 18.04 42.84
CA ALA A 295 15.99 17.41 42.11
C ALA A 295 16.33 17.31 40.63
N THR A 296 16.19 16.12 40.08
CA THR A 296 16.36 15.87 38.65
C THR A 296 14.99 15.75 38.01
N ILE A 297 14.78 16.55 36.96
CA ILE A 297 13.56 16.53 36.12
C ILE A 297 13.91 15.82 34.86
N ASN A 298 13.07 14.86 34.50
CA ASN A 298 13.22 14.10 33.29
C ASN A 298 12.02 14.30 32.38
N GLY A 299 12.25 14.65 31.13
CA GLY A 299 11.25 14.48 30.08
C GLY A 299 11.02 12.99 29.83
N GLY A 300 9.79 12.63 29.46
CA GLY A 300 9.46 11.26 29.09
C GLY A 300 10.14 10.84 27.78
N THR A 301 10.45 9.57 27.65
CA THR A 301 10.94 8.98 26.39
C THR A 301 9.80 8.91 25.37
N GLY A 302 10.10 9.16 24.10
CA GLY A 302 9.17 8.93 23.00
C GLY A 302 8.91 7.45 22.76
N GLY A 303 7.71 7.11 22.30
CA GLY A 303 7.34 5.74 21.90
C GLY A 303 8.00 5.31 20.60
N GLU A 304 8.05 4.03 20.36
CA GLU A 304 8.44 3.44 19.08
C GLU A 304 7.31 3.57 18.05
N GLY A 305 7.65 3.67 16.76
CA GLY A 305 6.68 3.58 15.68
C GLY A 305 6.08 2.17 15.61
N GLY A 306 4.85 2.05 15.10
CA GLY A 306 4.22 0.74 14.90
C GLY A 306 4.85 -0.05 13.77
N HIS A 307 4.79 -1.37 13.84
CA HIS A 307 5.32 -2.30 12.85
C HIS A 307 4.46 -3.57 12.71
N THR A 308 4.88 -4.46 11.83
CA THR A 308 4.18 -5.72 11.58
C THR A 308 4.01 -6.52 12.88
N GLY A 309 2.77 -6.82 13.23
CA GLY A 309 2.38 -7.50 14.47
C GLY A 309 1.73 -6.59 15.50
N ASP A 310 1.85 -5.26 15.36
CA ASP A 310 1.23 -4.30 16.27
C ASP A 310 -0.21 -3.97 15.88
N THR A 311 -1.03 -3.71 16.87
CA THR A 311 -2.38 -3.16 16.68
C THR A 311 -2.38 -1.63 16.62
N SER A 312 -1.38 -0.99 17.21
CA SER A 312 -1.11 0.45 17.18
C SER A 312 0.35 0.71 17.53
N ALA A 313 0.83 1.92 17.24
CA ALA A 313 2.15 2.35 17.70
C ALA A 313 2.18 2.60 19.22
N ASP A 314 3.38 2.60 19.78
CA ASP A 314 3.59 2.82 21.21
C ASP A 314 3.20 4.24 21.65
N THR A 315 2.74 4.36 22.88
CA THR A 315 2.53 5.64 23.56
C THR A 315 3.84 6.17 24.12
N GLY A 316 4.00 7.50 24.14
CA GLY A 316 5.13 8.13 24.82
C GLY A 316 5.05 7.95 26.34
N GLN A 317 6.18 8.00 26.99
CA GLN A 317 6.26 7.95 28.44
C GLN A 317 5.94 9.30 29.07
N ASN A 318 5.44 9.28 30.31
CA ASN A 318 5.25 10.51 31.09
C ASN A 318 6.61 11.09 31.49
N GLY A 319 6.69 12.41 31.59
CA GLY A 319 7.76 13.06 32.32
C GLY A 319 7.73 12.65 33.79
N PHE A 320 8.87 12.57 34.45
CA PHE A 320 8.94 12.23 35.87
C PHE A 320 9.98 13.05 36.64
N LEU A 321 9.79 13.13 37.95
CA LEU A 321 10.70 13.78 38.88
C LEU A 321 11.41 12.73 39.72
N SER A 322 12.72 12.85 39.87
CA SER A 322 13.49 12.07 40.83
C SER A 322 14.21 13.01 41.83
N GLY A 323 14.23 12.67 43.12
CA GLY A 323 14.86 13.43 44.18
C GLY A 323 13.84 14.17 45.10
N SER A 324 14.35 14.73 46.20
CA SER A 324 13.54 15.50 47.14
C SER A 324 13.64 16.97 46.83
N SER A 325 12.55 17.62 46.41
CA SER A 325 12.55 19.05 46.14
C SER A 325 11.55 19.79 47.02
N HIS A 326 11.86 21.05 47.36
CA HIS A 326 10.95 22.04 47.91
C HIS A 326 10.24 22.81 46.76
N GLU A 327 10.24 22.25 45.58
CA GLU A 327 9.72 22.82 44.34
C GLU A 327 8.43 22.13 43.98
N ASP A 328 7.52 22.85 43.36
CA ASP A 328 6.21 22.36 42.96
C ASP A 328 6.35 21.74 41.54
N PRO A 329 6.56 20.41 41.41
CA PRO A 329 6.82 19.80 40.11
C PRO A 329 5.52 19.54 39.36
N SER A 330 5.47 19.83 38.12
CA SER A 330 4.45 19.34 37.20
C SER A 330 5.06 18.37 36.18
N THR A 331 4.47 17.18 36.11
CA THR A 331 4.82 16.19 35.11
C THR A 331 3.63 15.97 34.19
N SER A 332 3.88 15.83 32.92
CA SER A 332 2.83 15.71 31.93
C SER A 332 2.85 14.34 31.25
N GLY A 333 1.69 13.91 30.80
CA GLY A 333 1.51 12.64 30.12
C GLY A 333 2.24 12.57 28.78
N GLY A 334 2.62 11.38 28.38
CA GLY A 334 3.06 11.12 27.00
C GLY A 334 1.89 11.22 26.02
N GLY A 335 2.17 11.48 24.75
CA GLY A 335 1.22 11.44 23.68
C GLY A 335 0.82 9.99 23.32
N GLY A 336 -0.37 9.80 22.83
CA GLY A 336 -0.82 8.50 22.31
C GLY A 336 -0.13 8.11 20.99
N GLY A 337 0.08 6.83 20.74
CA GLY A 337 0.53 6.33 19.44
C GLY A 337 -0.53 6.56 18.35
N GLY A 338 -0.09 6.68 17.11
CA GLY A 338 -0.95 6.76 15.93
C GLY A 338 -1.59 5.41 15.59
N ALA A 339 -2.75 5.46 14.98
CA ALA A 339 -3.44 4.25 14.52
C ALA A 339 -2.82 3.70 13.22
N ASN A 340 -2.91 2.39 13.04
CA ASN A 340 -2.54 1.77 11.78
C ASN A 340 -3.56 2.10 10.69
N GLY A 341 -3.10 2.09 9.42
CA GLY A 341 -3.96 2.07 8.24
C GLY A 341 -4.62 0.71 8.05
N ALA A 342 -5.34 0.55 6.95
CA ALA A 342 -5.92 -0.73 6.56
C ALA A 342 -5.08 -1.41 5.48
N ALA A 343 -5.00 -2.74 5.52
CA ALA A 343 -4.41 -3.51 4.43
C ALA A 343 -5.31 -3.43 3.19
N ILE A 344 -6.62 -3.58 3.37
CA ILE A 344 -7.59 -3.45 2.30
C ILE A 344 -8.68 -2.46 2.74
N ARG A 345 -8.95 -1.50 1.86
CA ARG A 345 -10.02 -0.53 1.99
C ARG A 345 -10.93 -0.61 0.78
N LYS A 346 -12.21 -0.55 0.95
CA LYS A 346 -13.19 -0.70 -0.13
C LYS A 346 -14.14 0.47 -0.24
N GLY A 347 -14.66 0.71 -1.43
CA GLY A 347 -15.78 1.61 -1.66
C GLY A 347 -17.04 1.14 -0.91
N SER A 348 -17.97 2.07 -0.64
CA SER A 348 -19.25 1.72 0.00
C SER A 348 -20.05 0.76 -0.89
N GLY A 349 -20.49 -0.34 -0.32
CA GLY A 349 -21.27 -1.37 -1.04
C GLY A 349 -20.44 -2.30 -1.93
N ILE A 350 -19.12 -2.15 -1.96
CA ILE A 350 -18.22 -3.01 -2.73
C ILE A 350 -17.88 -4.29 -1.94
N SER A 351 -17.93 -5.42 -2.64
CA SER A 351 -17.44 -6.73 -2.19
C SER A 351 -16.13 -7.10 -2.88
N PHE A 352 -15.38 -8.03 -2.29
CA PHE A 352 -14.19 -8.65 -2.88
C PHE A 352 -14.00 -10.05 -2.32
N ASN A 353 -13.23 -10.88 -3.02
CA ASN A 353 -12.93 -12.23 -2.62
C ASN A 353 -11.42 -12.40 -2.37
N LEU A 354 -11.06 -13.17 -1.36
CA LEU A 354 -9.69 -13.59 -1.11
C LEU A 354 -9.48 -15.00 -1.66
N ILE A 355 -8.57 -15.15 -2.61
CA ILE A 355 -8.25 -16.44 -3.21
C ILE A 355 -7.10 -17.10 -2.46
N GLY A 356 -7.33 -18.32 -1.97
CA GLY A 356 -6.35 -19.06 -1.18
C GLY A 356 -6.14 -18.45 0.21
N SER A 357 -4.88 -18.32 0.60
CA SER A 357 -4.47 -17.72 1.89
C SER A 357 -3.49 -16.57 1.61
N PRO A 358 -3.98 -15.42 1.15
CA PRO A 358 -3.10 -14.33 0.78
C PRO A 358 -2.36 -13.77 2.00
N ASN A 359 -1.11 -13.34 1.78
CA ASN A 359 -0.27 -12.70 2.80
C ASN A 359 -0.71 -11.25 3.00
N ILE A 360 -1.57 -11.01 3.99
CA ILE A 360 -2.17 -9.71 4.27
C ILE A 360 -1.92 -9.34 5.74
N THR A 361 -1.39 -8.14 5.98
CA THR A 361 -1.17 -7.60 7.31
C THR A 361 -1.94 -6.31 7.51
N GLY A 362 -2.92 -6.32 8.42
CA GLY A 362 -3.78 -5.19 8.77
C GLY A 362 -5.27 -5.46 8.54
N ASP A 363 -6.12 -4.44 8.82
CA ASP A 363 -7.57 -4.53 8.63
C ASP A 363 -7.92 -4.71 7.15
N THR A 364 -8.83 -5.63 6.86
CA THR A 364 -9.32 -5.91 5.50
C THR A 364 -10.74 -5.41 5.22
N ASN A 365 -11.40 -4.77 6.19
CA ASN A 365 -12.79 -4.33 6.06
C ASN A 365 -13.01 -2.82 6.16
N ALA A 366 -11.95 -2.03 6.14
CA ALA A 366 -12.07 -0.58 6.17
C ALA A 366 -12.84 -0.05 4.95
N THR A 367 -13.60 1.02 5.15
CA THR A 367 -14.40 1.66 4.10
C THR A 367 -13.87 3.05 3.75
N GLY A 368 -14.22 3.54 2.55
CA GLY A 368 -13.80 4.85 2.05
C GLY A 368 -12.41 4.80 1.41
N VAL A 369 -12.36 4.83 0.09
CA VAL A 369 -11.12 4.90 -0.71
C VAL A 369 -10.95 6.33 -1.22
N SER A 370 -9.76 6.93 -1.06
CA SER A 370 -9.46 8.29 -1.51
C SER A 370 -8.18 8.37 -2.34
#